data_aa68ad247ea8ae45c93761efb2351509
#
_entry.id   aa68ad247ea8ae45c93761efb2351509
#
_cell.length_a   1.000
_cell.length_b   1.000
_cell.length_c   1.000
_cell.angle_alpha   90.00
_cell.angle_beta   90.00
_cell.angle_gamma   90.00
#
_symmetry.space_group_name_H-M   'P 1'
#
loop_
_entity.id
_entity.type
_entity.pdbx_description
1 polymer ?
#
loop_
_entity_poly.entity_id
_entity_poly.type
_entity_poly.pdbx_seq_one_letter_code
_entity_poly.pdbx_strand_id
1 'polypeptide(L)'
;FKTGDVLAIKFDDEYGICFVSSVDEGPRRLEYNLACTRLLQKEKPSIDDFLSSKIACGKQDTSYCLKTDCWFNHKDLGQLIDRFEKIGRVELEDYVLGTLAPASTLDDIYNQITLNKKTWNLKFKDTRELIKAFETDERTVVNDK
;
A
#
# COMPACT_ATOMS: atom_id res chain seq x y z
N PHE A 1 12.54 0.32 -4.45
CA PHE A 1 11.76 -0.14 -3.29
C PHE A 1 11.78 -1.66 -3.23
N LYS A 2 11.51 -2.18 -2.05
CA LYS A 2 11.46 -3.63 -1.78
C LYS A 2 10.07 -4.00 -1.25
N THR A 3 9.71 -5.26 -1.42
CA THR A 3 8.47 -5.79 -0.84
C THR A 3 8.44 -5.50 0.65
N GLY A 4 7.32 -4.94 1.11
CA GLY A 4 7.12 -4.56 2.51
C GLY A 4 7.46 -3.11 2.83
N ASP A 5 8.10 -2.38 1.94
CA ASP A 5 8.39 -0.96 2.18
C ASP A 5 7.09 -0.18 2.36
N VAL A 6 6.99 0.59 3.44
CA VAL A 6 5.86 1.47 3.72
C VAL A 6 6.24 2.87 3.31
N LEU A 7 5.41 3.47 2.47
CA LEU A 7 5.72 4.73 1.80
C LEU A 7 4.66 5.78 2.14
N ALA A 8 5.11 6.93 2.64
CA ALA A 8 4.29 8.12 2.68
C ALA A 8 4.26 8.73 1.29
N ILE A 9 3.10 9.11 0.81
CA ILE A 9 2.90 9.69 -0.51
C ILE A 9 2.46 11.13 -0.34
N LYS A 10 3.21 12.06 -0.93
CA LYS A 10 2.85 13.48 -0.90
C LYS A 10 2.02 13.83 -2.14
N PHE A 11 0.74 14.07 -1.94
CA PHE A 11 -0.12 14.74 -2.91
C PHE A 11 0.06 16.26 -2.77
N ASP A 12 -0.71 17.06 -3.51
CA ASP A 12 -0.50 18.52 -3.47
C ASP A 12 -0.77 19.12 -2.09
N ASP A 13 -1.89 18.75 -1.47
CA ASP A 13 -2.32 19.35 -0.20
C ASP A 13 -2.35 18.37 0.98
N GLU A 14 -2.09 17.10 0.74
CA GLU A 14 -2.24 16.07 1.76
C GLU A 14 -1.34 14.88 1.48
N TYR A 15 -1.28 13.97 2.45
CA TYR A 15 -0.49 12.75 2.36
C TYR A 15 -1.38 11.51 2.41
N GLY A 16 -0.97 10.50 1.68
CA GLY A 16 -1.51 9.14 1.82
C GLY A 16 -0.41 8.18 2.23
N ILE A 17 -0.78 6.92 2.41
CA ILE A 17 0.16 5.84 2.70
C ILE A 17 -0.14 4.65 1.81
N CYS A 18 0.90 4.05 1.27
CA CYS A 18 0.83 2.75 0.64
C CYS A 18 1.98 1.88 1.13
N PHE A 19 1.94 0.62 0.78
CA PHE A 19 3.09 -0.26 0.97
C PHE A 19 3.32 -1.11 -0.29
N VAL A 20 4.56 -1.52 -0.47
CA VAL A 20 4.93 -2.35 -1.62
C VAL A 20 4.50 -3.79 -1.33
N SER A 21 3.41 -4.22 -1.95
CA SER A 21 2.86 -5.56 -1.73
C SER A 21 3.63 -6.63 -2.48
N SER A 22 4.20 -6.29 -3.63
CA SER A 22 5.12 -7.18 -4.34
C SER A 22 5.98 -6.41 -5.32
N VAL A 23 7.09 -7.03 -5.70
CA VAL A 23 8.00 -6.53 -6.75
C VAL A 23 8.18 -7.67 -7.75
N ASP A 24 7.94 -7.39 -9.02
CA ASP A 24 8.14 -8.36 -10.11
C ASP A 24 9.39 -7.97 -10.89
N GLU A 25 10.44 -8.78 -10.76
CA GLU A 25 11.71 -8.60 -11.44
C GLU A 25 11.82 -9.59 -12.59
N GLY A 26 11.27 -9.22 -13.75
CA GLY A 26 11.43 -10.01 -14.95
C GLY A 26 12.72 -9.68 -15.70
N PRO A 27 13.09 -10.47 -16.74
CA PRO A 27 14.35 -10.25 -17.48
C PRO A 27 14.46 -8.90 -18.18
N ARG A 28 13.35 -8.26 -18.46
CA ARG A 28 13.30 -6.98 -19.18
C ARG A 28 12.35 -5.98 -18.55
N ARG A 29 11.88 -6.24 -17.33
CA ARG A 29 10.93 -5.35 -16.66
C ARG A 29 11.06 -5.43 -15.17
N LEU A 30 10.84 -4.32 -14.54
CA LEU A 30 10.73 -4.20 -13.09
C LEU A 30 9.42 -3.49 -12.80
N GLU A 31 8.56 -4.12 -12.01
CA GLU A 31 7.22 -3.65 -11.73
C GLU A 31 6.93 -3.73 -10.25
N TYR A 32 6.14 -2.77 -9.75
CA TYR A 32 5.80 -2.67 -8.35
C TYR A 32 4.29 -2.71 -8.17
N ASN A 33 3.83 -3.47 -7.19
CA ASN A 33 2.45 -3.41 -6.73
C ASN A 33 2.41 -2.62 -5.43
N LEU A 34 1.66 -1.53 -5.43
CA LEU A 34 1.48 -0.67 -4.27
C LEU A 34 0.07 -0.86 -3.74
N ALA A 35 -0.05 -1.36 -2.51
CA ALA A 35 -1.34 -1.49 -1.84
C ALA A 35 -1.62 -0.21 -1.06
N CYS A 36 -2.72 0.46 -1.38
CA CYS A 36 -3.05 1.76 -0.82
C CYS A 36 -3.94 1.62 0.41
N THR A 37 -3.62 2.36 1.46
CA THR A 37 -4.51 2.49 2.61
C THR A 37 -5.59 3.54 2.33
N ARG A 38 -6.55 3.66 3.25
CA ARG A 38 -7.61 4.66 3.16
C ARG A 38 -7.24 6.01 3.79
N LEU A 39 -6.01 6.16 4.26
CA LEU A 39 -5.58 7.36 4.96
C LEU A 39 -5.30 8.51 4.01
N LEU A 40 -5.89 9.65 4.31
CA LEU A 40 -5.54 10.95 3.73
C LEU A 40 -5.53 11.97 4.85
N GLN A 41 -4.42 12.69 5.02
CA GLN A 41 -4.28 13.71 6.07
C GLN A 41 -3.29 14.79 5.64
N LYS A 42 -3.34 15.93 6.30
CA LYS A 42 -2.47 17.06 5.96
C LYS A 42 -1.04 16.86 6.44
N GLU A 43 -0.86 16.24 7.59
CA GLU A 43 0.45 15.99 8.19
C GLU A 43 1.10 14.75 7.58
N LYS A 44 2.43 14.75 7.52
CA LYS A 44 3.18 13.58 7.10
C LYS A 44 2.87 12.41 8.02
N PRO A 45 2.44 11.26 7.50
CA PRO A 45 2.06 10.13 8.33
C PRO A 45 3.26 9.41 8.93
N SER A 46 3.01 8.80 10.09
CA SER A 46 3.95 7.94 10.80
C SER A 46 3.59 6.46 10.60
N ILE A 47 4.41 5.57 11.14
CA ILE A 47 4.10 4.14 11.17
C ILE A 47 2.84 3.88 11.99
N ASP A 48 2.62 4.62 13.08
CA ASP A 48 1.41 4.47 13.89
C ASP A 48 0.17 4.83 13.07
N ASP A 49 0.25 5.87 12.24
CA ASP A 49 -0.82 6.24 11.31
C ASP A 49 -1.10 5.10 10.32
N PHE A 50 -0.05 4.50 9.79
CA PHE A 50 -0.18 3.34 8.88
C PHE A 50 -0.91 2.18 9.57
N LEU A 51 -0.48 1.82 10.78
CA LEU A 51 -1.07 0.70 11.52
C LEU A 51 -2.52 0.95 11.91
N SER A 52 -2.89 2.20 12.12
CA SER A 52 -4.26 2.61 12.48
C SER A 52 -5.14 2.79 11.25
N SER A 53 -4.58 2.75 10.05
CA SER A 53 -5.33 2.92 8.81
C SER A 53 -6.06 1.63 8.42
N LYS A 54 -6.90 1.75 7.41
CA LYS A 54 -7.65 0.62 6.86
C LYS A 54 -7.27 0.43 5.41
N ILE A 55 -7.39 -0.80 4.96
CA ILE A 55 -7.16 -1.16 3.58
C ILE A 55 -8.39 -1.87 3.03
N ALA A 56 -8.71 -1.61 1.77
CA ALA A 56 -9.84 -2.28 1.12
C ALA A 56 -9.42 -3.68 0.69
N CYS A 57 -10.22 -4.67 1.07
CA CYS A 57 -10.00 -6.05 0.67
C CYS A 57 -11.30 -6.76 0.34
N GLY A 58 -11.15 -7.76 -0.51
CA GLY A 58 -12.19 -8.74 -0.77
C GLY A 58 -11.82 -10.06 -0.10
N LYS A 59 -12.83 -10.80 0.32
CA LYS A 59 -12.63 -12.17 0.79
C LYS A 59 -12.67 -13.10 -0.41
N GLN A 60 -11.67 -13.95 -0.53
CA GLN A 60 -11.62 -14.96 -1.55
C GLN A 60 -11.31 -16.30 -0.87
N ASP A 61 -12.31 -17.15 -0.72
CA ASP A 61 -12.25 -18.39 0.05
C ASP A 61 -11.80 -18.11 1.50
N THR A 62 -10.62 -18.59 1.90
CA THR A 62 -10.08 -18.40 3.24
C THR A 62 -9.05 -17.31 3.33
N SER A 63 -8.70 -16.67 2.21
CA SER A 63 -7.66 -15.65 2.18
C SER A 63 -8.23 -14.28 1.85
N TYR A 64 -7.47 -13.24 2.16
CA TYR A 64 -7.81 -11.87 1.82
C TYR A 64 -7.16 -11.47 0.52
N CYS A 65 -7.89 -10.71 -0.27
CA CYS A 65 -7.46 -10.20 -1.53
C CYS A 65 -7.47 -8.67 -1.45
N LEU A 66 -6.32 -8.05 -1.58
CA LEU A 66 -6.21 -6.59 -1.57
C LEU A 66 -6.86 -6.02 -2.83
N LYS A 67 -7.72 -5.02 -2.66
CA LYS A 67 -8.48 -4.42 -3.77
C LYS A 67 -8.03 -3.00 -4.14
N THR A 68 -7.12 -2.43 -3.38
CA THR A 68 -6.61 -1.08 -3.64
C THR A 68 -5.17 -1.09 -4.13
N ASP A 69 -4.77 -2.15 -4.83
CA ASP A 69 -3.45 -2.26 -5.40
C ASP A 69 -3.34 -1.45 -6.69
N CYS A 70 -2.22 -0.74 -6.82
CA CYS A 70 -1.81 -0.08 -8.05
C CYS A 70 -0.58 -0.78 -8.61
N TRP A 71 -0.56 -0.96 -9.91
CA TRP A 71 0.57 -1.59 -10.60
C TRP A 71 1.34 -0.52 -11.38
N PHE A 72 2.63 -0.38 -11.06
CA PHE A 72 3.52 0.58 -11.71
C PHE A 72 4.69 -0.13 -12.37
N ASN A 73 5.07 0.31 -13.57
CA ASN A 73 6.38 -0.05 -14.07
C ASN A 73 7.45 0.85 -13.41
N HIS A 74 8.70 0.40 -13.45
CA HIS A 74 9.81 1.09 -12.80
C HIS A 74 10.00 2.52 -13.31
N LYS A 75 9.83 2.72 -14.61
CA LYS A 75 10.02 4.03 -15.24
C LYS A 75 9.00 5.05 -14.73
N ASP A 76 7.73 4.66 -14.71
CA ASP A 76 6.65 5.55 -14.28
C ASP A 76 6.78 5.87 -12.78
N LEU A 77 7.08 4.86 -11.97
CA LEU A 77 7.28 5.07 -10.54
C LEU A 77 8.49 5.98 -10.27
N GLY A 78 9.56 5.81 -11.05
CA GLY A 78 10.76 6.64 -10.94
C GLY A 78 10.49 8.13 -11.18
N GLN A 79 9.55 8.45 -12.06
CA GLN A 79 9.15 9.84 -12.32
C GLN A 79 8.44 10.48 -11.13
N LEU A 80 7.90 9.67 -10.22
CA LEU A 80 7.17 10.12 -9.03
C LEU A 80 8.01 9.96 -7.76
N ILE A 81 9.29 9.60 -7.87
CA ILE A 81 10.11 9.21 -6.71
C ILE A 81 10.16 10.28 -5.62
N ASP A 82 10.13 11.57 -5.99
CA ASP A 82 10.19 12.67 -5.03
C ASP A 82 8.90 12.81 -4.21
N ARG A 83 7.85 12.11 -4.60
CA ARG A 83 6.57 12.10 -3.88
C ARG A 83 6.47 10.97 -2.85
N PHE A 84 7.45 10.07 -2.83
CA PHE A 84 7.44 8.92 -1.93
C PHE A 84 8.55 9.04 -0.90
N GLU A 85 8.23 8.73 0.33
CA GLU A 85 9.21 8.64 1.41
C GLU A 85 8.97 7.35 2.18
N LYS A 86 10.03 6.55 2.29
CA LYS A 86 9.95 5.33 3.09
C LYS A 86 9.90 5.68 4.57
N ILE A 87 8.87 5.20 5.26
CA ILE A 87 8.66 5.45 6.69
C ILE A 87 8.79 4.17 7.54
N GLY A 88 8.96 3.04 6.91
CA GLY A 88 9.13 1.77 7.61
C GLY A 88 9.05 0.60 6.64
N ARG A 89 9.00 -0.59 7.20
CA ARG A 89 8.89 -1.83 6.44
C ARG A 89 8.01 -2.81 7.18
N VAL A 90 7.21 -3.58 6.45
CA VAL A 90 6.34 -4.59 7.02
C VAL A 90 6.64 -5.96 6.43
N GLU A 91 6.44 -7.00 7.24
CA GLU A 91 6.35 -8.37 6.79
C GLU A 91 4.87 -8.74 6.78
N LEU A 92 4.40 -9.19 5.62
CA LEU A 92 2.98 -9.44 5.40
C LEU A 92 2.63 -10.88 5.75
N GLU A 93 1.43 -11.06 6.32
CA GLU A 93 0.82 -12.38 6.45
C GLU A 93 0.43 -12.92 5.07
N ASP A 94 0.06 -14.18 5.02
CA ASP A 94 -0.43 -14.79 3.78
C ASP A 94 -1.66 -14.05 3.26
N TYR A 95 -1.53 -13.47 2.10
CA TYR A 95 -2.63 -12.80 1.43
C TYR A 95 -2.50 -12.98 -0.09
N VAL A 96 -3.60 -12.82 -0.77
CA VAL A 96 -3.67 -12.92 -2.22
C VAL A 96 -3.81 -11.53 -2.80
N LEU A 97 -2.99 -11.22 -3.79
CA LEU A 97 -3.12 -9.96 -4.52
C LEU A 97 -4.46 -9.93 -5.25
N GLY A 98 -5.13 -8.80 -5.17
CA GLY A 98 -6.40 -8.60 -5.82
C GLY A 98 -6.29 -8.20 -7.27
N THR A 99 -7.36 -7.63 -7.79
CA THR A 99 -7.34 -7.03 -9.10
C THR A 99 -6.41 -5.83 -9.08
N LEU A 100 -5.37 -5.89 -9.90
CA LEU A 100 -4.39 -4.82 -10.01
C LEU A 100 -4.91 -3.75 -10.97
N ALA A 101 -4.87 -2.50 -10.55
CA ALA A 101 -5.21 -1.36 -11.39
C ALA A 101 -3.91 -0.79 -11.97
N PRO A 102 -3.76 -0.77 -13.31
CA PRO A 102 -2.60 -0.11 -13.91
C PRO A 102 -2.54 1.35 -13.49
N ALA A 103 -1.34 1.80 -13.14
CA ALA A 103 -1.14 3.15 -12.65
C ALA A 103 0.15 3.73 -13.23
N SER A 104 0.14 5.03 -13.48
CA SER A 104 1.31 5.76 -13.97
C SER A 104 1.40 7.17 -13.36
N THR A 105 0.39 7.61 -12.64
CA THR A 105 0.31 8.97 -12.09
C THR A 105 -0.11 8.95 -10.63
N LEU A 106 0.07 10.10 -9.95
CA LEU A 106 -0.42 10.29 -8.58
C LEU A 106 -1.95 10.20 -8.51
N ASP A 107 -2.65 10.68 -9.54
CA ASP A 107 -4.11 10.61 -9.59
C ASP A 107 -4.61 9.16 -9.56
N ASP A 108 -3.91 8.26 -10.23
CA ASP A 108 -4.25 6.84 -10.20
C ASP A 108 -4.18 6.28 -8.77
N ILE A 109 -3.16 6.67 -8.02
CA ILE A 109 -3.02 6.26 -6.62
C ILE A 109 -4.14 6.88 -5.77
N TYR A 110 -4.39 8.17 -5.95
CA TYR A 110 -5.44 8.88 -5.23
C TYR A 110 -6.80 8.23 -5.44
N ASN A 111 -7.09 7.81 -6.66
CA ASN A 111 -8.33 7.12 -6.98
C ASN A 111 -8.47 5.79 -6.22
N GLN A 112 -7.38 5.06 -6.02
CA GLN A 112 -7.42 3.82 -5.25
C GLN A 112 -7.63 4.10 -3.76
N ILE A 113 -7.04 5.16 -3.21
CA ILE A 113 -7.23 5.55 -1.81
C ILE A 113 -8.68 5.94 -1.54
N THR A 114 -9.32 6.63 -2.48
CA THR A 114 -10.70 7.14 -2.33
C THR A 114 -11.76 6.20 -2.89
N LEU A 115 -11.41 4.98 -3.23
CA LEU A 115 -12.31 4.00 -3.83
C LEU A 115 -13.59 3.83 -3.02
N ASN A 116 -14.73 3.90 -3.71
CA ASN A 116 -16.03 3.83 -3.06
C ASN A 116 -16.40 2.38 -2.69
N LYS A 117 -16.70 2.17 -1.42
CA LYS A 117 -17.13 0.87 -0.89
C LYS A 117 -18.30 0.26 -1.68
N LYS A 118 -19.28 1.08 -2.06
CA LYS A 118 -20.49 0.59 -2.74
C LYS A 118 -20.21 0.07 -4.16
N THR A 119 -19.25 0.65 -4.84
CA THR A 119 -18.93 0.32 -6.23
C THR A 119 -18.42 -1.11 -6.39
N TRP A 120 -17.65 -1.59 -5.42
CA TRP A 120 -16.96 -2.87 -5.51
C TRP A 120 -17.34 -3.85 -4.42
N ASN A 121 -18.34 -3.54 -3.61
CA ASN A 121 -18.73 -4.37 -2.47
C ASN A 121 -17.53 -4.71 -1.58
N LEU A 122 -16.71 -3.71 -1.32
CA LEU A 122 -15.47 -3.88 -0.58
C LEU A 122 -15.70 -3.90 0.92
N LYS A 123 -14.86 -4.63 1.62
CA LYS A 123 -14.71 -4.56 3.07
C LYS A 123 -13.41 -3.84 3.41
N PHE A 124 -13.42 -3.09 4.50
CA PHE A 124 -12.22 -2.41 4.97
C PHE A 124 -11.75 -3.07 6.26
N LYS A 125 -10.49 -3.45 6.26
CA LYS A 125 -9.86 -4.11 7.40
C LYS A 125 -8.75 -3.24 7.95
N ASP A 126 -8.51 -3.38 9.25
CA ASP A 126 -7.37 -2.70 9.85
C ASP A 126 -6.08 -3.23 9.26
N THR A 127 -5.18 -2.33 8.96
CA THR A 127 -3.88 -2.67 8.36
C THR A 127 -3.12 -3.68 9.21
N ARG A 128 -3.23 -3.58 10.54
CA ARG A 128 -2.60 -4.54 11.47
C ARG A 128 -2.97 -5.99 11.22
N GLU A 129 -4.16 -6.25 10.69
CA GLU A 129 -4.62 -7.61 10.43
C GLU A 129 -3.88 -8.28 9.28
N LEU A 130 -3.25 -7.49 8.42
CA LEU A 130 -2.58 -7.97 7.22
C LEU A 130 -1.08 -8.09 7.38
N ILE A 131 -0.53 -7.62 8.48
CA ILE A 131 0.90 -7.65 8.71
C ILE A 131 1.26 -8.60 9.85
N LYS A 132 2.38 -9.25 9.70
CA LYS A 132 2.96 -10.13 10.72
C LYS A 132 3.91 -9.33 11.62
N ALA A 133 4.73 -8.50 11.01
CA ALA A 133 5.69 -7.66 11.73
C ALA A 133 5.99 -6.41 10.92
N PHE A 134 6.50 -5.38 11.57
CA PHE A 134 7.04 -4.23 10.87
C PHE A 134 8.31 -3.72 11.54
N GLU A 135 9.15 -3.07 10.75
CA GLU A 135 10.40 -2.48 11.20
C GLU A 135 10.37 -0.98 10.96
N THR A 136 10.74 -0.23 11.98
CA THR A 136 11.15 1.16 11.84
C THR A 136 12.67 1.20 11.89
N ASP A 137 13.27 2.38 11.80
CA ASP A 137 14.72 2.52 11.78
C ASP A 137 15.42 1.90 13.01
N GLU A 138 14.72 1.72 14.12
CA GLU A 138 15.31 1.33 15.40
C GLU A 138 14.69 0.09 16.05
N ARG A 139 13.57 -0.43 15.57
CA ARG A 139 12.90 -1.56 16.23
C ARG A 139 11.97 -2.33 15.31
N THR A 140 11.76 -3.60 15.66
CA THR A 140 10.73 -4.43 15.04
C THR A 140 9.54 -4.55 15.97
N VAL A 141 8.34 -4.39 15.45
CA VAL A 141 7.10 -4.57 16.21
C VAL A 141 6.29 -5.68 15.55
N VAL A 142 5.91 -6.66 16.35
CA VAL A 142 5.12 -7.80 15.91
C VAL A 142 3.64 -7.50 16.11
N ASN A 143 2.79 -7.93 15.17
CA ASN A 143 1.35 -7.82 15.31
C ASN A 143 0.85 -8.82 16.35
N ASP A 144 0.20 -8.32 17.40
CA ASP A 144 -0.25 -9.09 18.57
C ASP A 144 -1.61 -9.77 18.40
N LYS A 145 -2.02 -10.05 17.25
CA LYS A 145 -3.29 -10.72 17.08
C LYS A 145 -3.36 -12.09 17.71
#